data_3a508f325414d03b537ff48d3b56aa4c
#
_entry.id   3a508f325414d03b537ff48d3b56aa4c
#
_cell.length_a   1.000
_cell.length_b   1.000
_cell.length_c   1.000
_cell.angle_alpha   90.00
_cell.angle_beta   90.00
_cell.angle_gamma   90.00
#
_symmetry.space_group_name_H-M   'P 1'
#
loop_
_entity.id
_entity.type
_entity.pdbx_description
1 polymer ?
#
loop_
_entity_poly.entity_id
_entity_poly.type
_entity_poly.pdbx_seq_one_letter_code
_entity_poly.pdbx_strand_id
1 'polypeptide(L)'
;MRFNVLVPRLVVCLLITSLWPSLLHAETFRVATYNVENYLDQPTESRQRVKSAEAKAKIREGILAIKPDVLALQEMGSTNALLELRDALKSGGLDFPYWEHVTGFDTNIHVAVLSRFPFTARRPHTTNSFLLNGRRFRVSRGFAEVDIKVNATYSFTLISGHLKSRRAVPEADEAELRLEEAKALRSIIDSDLAANPNANIVILGDFNDTKDTPSTRAVLGQGRNRLIDTRPAERNGDNAPSPNPAWQPRNITWTHYYGVEDSYSRIDYILLSSGMAKEWMKEETYIATIPNWGVGSDHRPLVATFRTEEK
;
A
#
# COMPACT_ATOMS: atom_id res chain seq x y z
N MET A 1 65.14 -19.33 -64.84
CA MET A 1 64.84 -19.00 -63.45
C MET A 1 63.57 -18.16 -63.46
N ARG A 2 62.45 -18.76 -63.00
CA ARG A 2 61.14 -18.02 -62.86
C ARG A 2 60.92 -17.82 -61.34
N PHE A 3 60.90 -16.57 -60.92
CA PHE A 3 60.53 -16.21 -59.54
C PHE A 3 59.02 -16.12 -59.38
N ASN A 4 58.45 -16.99 -58.52
CA ASN A 4 57.11 -16.92 -58.09
C ASN A 4 57.00 -15.92 -56.93
N VAL A 5 56.30 -14.81 -57.12
CA VAL A 5 55.94 -13.84 -56.04
C VAL A 5 54.67 -14.29 -55.39
N LEU A 6 54.79 -14.68 -54.14
CA LEU A 6 53.62 -15.01 -53.27
C LEU A 6 53.05 -13.69 -52.71
N VAL A 7 51.79 -13.35 -53.03
CA VAL A 7 51.02 -12.21 -52.47
C VAL A 7 50.19 -12.71 -51.28
N PRO A 8 50.43 -12.22 -50.08
CA PRO A 8 49.55 -12.61 -48.94
C PRO A 8 48.17 -12.01 -49.05
N ARG A 9 47.13 -12.85 -49.02
CA ARG A 9 45.72 -12.43 -48.89
C ARG A 9 45.45 -12.03 -47.45
N LEU A 10 45.23 -10.73 -47.25
CA LEU A 10 44.75 -10.16 -46.00
C LEU A 10 43.26 -10.52 -45.83
N VAL A 11 42.91 -11.39 -44.89
CA VAL A 11 41.51 -11.69 -44.49
C VAL A 11 41.10 -10.66 -43.45
N VAL A 12 40.32 -9.69 -43.85
CA VAL A 12 39.66 -8.73 -42.92
C VAL A 12 38.42 -9.39 -42.35
N CYS A 13 38.52 -9.87 -41.11
CA CYS A 13 37.32 -10.27 -40.34
C CYS A 13 36.55 -9.03 -39.87
N LEU A 14 35.44 -8.71 -40.53
CA LEU A 14 34.47 -7.74 -40.03
C LEU A 14 33.74 -8.38 -38.84
N LEU A 15 34.06 -7.95 -37.63
CA LEU A 15 33.28 -8.20 -36.42
C LEU A 15 32.00 -7.32 -36.49
N ILE A 16 30.90 -7.88 -36.96
CA ILE A 16 29.58 -7.27 -36.85
C ILE A 16 29.14 -7.44 -35.41
N THR A 17 29.37 -6.43 -34.57
CA THR A 17 28.71 -6.30 -33.25
C THR A 17 27.23 -6.01 -33.48
N SER A 18 26.42 -7.05 -33.43
CA SER A 18 24.95 -6.91 -33.39
C SER A 18 24.56 -6.22 -32.07
N LEU A 19 24.35 -4.91 -32.13
CA LEU A 19 23.59 -4.18 -31.12
C LEU A 19 22.15 -4.68 -31.19
N TRP A 20 21.85 -5.75 -30.43
CA TRP A 20 20.46 -6.06 -30.13
C TRP A 20 19.91 -4.91 -29.26
N PRO A 21 18.84 -4.21 -29.70
CA PRO A 21 18.14 -3.31 -28.81
C PRO A 21 17.66 -4.17 -27.64
N SER A 22 18.17 -3.91 -26.44
CA SER A 22 17.57 -4.42 -25.23
C SER A 22 16.14 -3.89 -25.24
N LEU A 23 15.17 -4.77 -25.52
CA LEU A 23 13.77 -4.49 -25.26
C LEU A 23 13.70 -4.17 -23.75
N LEU A 24 13.60 -2.88 -23.43
CA LEU A 24 13.26 -2.43 -22.09
C LEU A 24 11.89 -3.04 -21.78
N HIS A 25 11.92 -4.22 -21.14
CA HIS A 25 10.71 -4.75 -20.55
C HIS A 25 10.33 -3.83 -19.40
N ALA A 26 9.14 -3.26 -19.48
CA ALA A 26 8.57 -2.54 -18.36
C ALA A 26 8.61 -3.45 -17.14
N GLU A 27 9.37 -3.04 -16.14
CA GLU A 27 9.40 -3.74 -14.87
C GLU A 27 8.07 -3.48 -14.16
N THR A 28 7.43 -4.53 -13.63
CA THR A 28 6.21 -4.38 -12.83
C THR A 28 6.53 -4.53 -11.36
N PHE A 29 5.80 -3.80 -10.52
CA PHE A 29 5.89 -3.93 -9.07
C PHE A 29 4.52 -3.91 -8.41
N ARG A 30 4.42 -4.57 -7.26
CA ARG A 30 3.20 -4.71 -6.48
C ARG A 30 3.27 -3.90 -5.21
N VAL A 31 2.24 -3.10 -4.98
CA VAL A 31 2.02 -2.39 -3.73
C VAL A 31 0.82 -3.03 -3.04
N ALA A 32 0.95 -3.33 -1.75
CA ALA A 32 -0.13 -3.90 -0.95
C ALA A 32 -0.35 -3.11 0.34
N THR A 33 -1.58 -3.19 0.87
CA THR A 33 -1.91 -2.74 2.22
C THR A 33 -2.61 -3.86 2.98
N TYR A 34 -2.31 -3.99 4.27
CA TYR A 34 -2.89 -5.00 5.13
C TYR A 34 -2.98 -4.51 6.58
N ASN A 35 -4.19 -4.35 7.11
CA ASN A 35 -4.39 -4.24 8.54
C ASN A 35 -4.22 -5.63 9.16
N VAL A 36 -3.23 -5.78 10.03
CA VAL A 36 -2.81 -7.07 10.61
C VAL A 36 -3.43 -7.31 11.99
N GLU A 37 -4.48 -6.60 12.34
CA GLU A 37 -5.28 -6.77 13.55
C GLU A 37 -4.41 -7.00 14.81
N ASN A 38 -3.91 -5.90 15.39
CA ASN A 38 -3.09 -5.95 16.61
C ASN A 38 -1.92 -6.95 16.54
N TYR A 39 -1.02 -6.80 15.56
CA TYR A 39 0.19 -7.64 15.49
C TYR A 39 1.18 -7.25 16.58
N LEU A 40 0.85 -7.58 17.82
CA LEU A 40 1.61 -7.21 19.02
C LEU A 40 2.59 -8.31 19.40
N ASP A 41 3.78 -7.91 19.87
CA ASP A 41 4.81 -8.75 20.47
C ASP A 41 4.74 -8.77 22.00
N GLN A 42 4.09 -7.75 22.59
CA GLN A 42 3.86 -7.61 24.02
C GLN A 42 2.52 -6.90 24.29
N PRO A 43 1.91 -7.11 25.47
CA PRO A 43 0.74 -6.33 25.87
C PRO A 43 1.02 -4.83 25.90
N THR A 44 0.01 -4.04 25.59
CA THR A 44 0.05 -2.59 25.71
C THR A 44 -1.00 -2.09 26.70
N GLU A 45 -1.02 -0.81 27.01
CA GLU A 45 -1.97 -0.23 27.97
C GLU A 45 -3.44 -0.56 27.61
N SER A 46 -3.81 -0.44 26.34
CA SER A 46 -5.19 -0.65 25.90
C SER A 46 -5.44 -2.01 25.24
N ARG A 47 -4.40 -2.81 24.99
CA ARG A 47 -4.47 -4.11 24.30
C ARG A 47 -3.65 -5.17 25.03
N GLN A 48 -4.34 -5.98 25.83
CA GLN A 48 -3.68 -6.95 26.71
C GLN A 48 -3.32 -8.28 26.02
N ARG A 49 -3.87 -8.55 24.84
CA ARG A 49 -3.63 -9.81 24.13
C ARG A 49 -2.56 -9.64 23.06
N VAL A 50 -1.51 -10.43 23.18
CA VAL A 50 -0.49 -10.60 22.14
C VAL A 50 -1.06 -11.49 21.04
N LYS A 51 -0.73 -11.20 19.77
CA LYS A 51 -1.19 -12.03 18.66
C LYS A 51 -0.56 -13.43 18.74
N SER A 52 -1.40 -14.45 18.60
CA SER A 52 -0.94 -15.84 18.71
C SER A 52 0.03 -16.22 17.59
N ALA A 53 0.86 -17.24 17.84
CA ALA A 53 1.81 -17.75 16.83
C ALA A 53 1.09 -18.25 15.57
N GLU A 54 -0.10 -18.86 15.72
CA GLU A 54 -0.94 -19.32 14.63
C GLU A 54 -1.45 -18.14 13.78
N ALA A 55 -1.99 -17.09 14.42
CA ALA A 55 -2.46 -15.90 13.73
C ALA A 55 -1.31 -15.17 13.00
N LYS A 56 -0.14 -15.04 13.64
CA LYS A 56 1.06 -14.50 13.01
C LYS A 56 1.50 -15.35 11.80
N ALA A 57 1.43 -16.69 11.90
CA ALA A 57 1.73 -17.59 10.79
C ALA A 57 0.75 -17.39 9.62
N LYS A 58 -0.54 -17.20 9.89
CA LYS A 58 -1.56 -16.96 8.88
C LYS A 58 -1.36 -15.61 8.17
N ILE A 59 -0.99 -14.55 8.89
CA ILE A 59 -0.61 -13.27 8.29
C ILE A 59 0.58 -13.44 7.34
N ARG A 60 1.64 -14.14 7.77
CA ARG A 60 2.80 -14.43 6.92
C ARG A 60 2.41 -15.21 5.66
N GLU A 61 1.57 -16.23 5.80
CA GLU A 61 1.03 -17.00 4.66
C GLU A 61 0.35 -16.09 3.64
N GLY A 62 -0.52 -15.18 4.10
CA GLY A 62 -1.20 -14.21 3.25
C GLY A 62 -0.23 -13.28 2.51
N ILE A 63 0.76 -12.74 3.22
CA ILE A 63 1.76 -11.86 2.62
C ILE A 63 2.64 -12.62 1.61
N LEU A 64 3.06 -13.84 1.94
CA LEU A 64 3.84 -14.68 1.02
C LEU A 64 3.04 -15.09 -0.24
N ALA A 65 1.73 -15.26 -0.12
CA ALA A 65 0.87 -15.58 -1.25
C ALA A 65 0.74 -14.42 -2.26
N ILE A 66 0.66 -13.18 -1.77
CA ILE A 66 0.50 -11.99 -2.63
C ILE A 66 1.83 -11.46 -3.17
N LYS A 67 2.95 -11.76 -2.51
CA LYS A 67 4.33 -11.37 -2.89
C LYS A 67 4.44 -9.88 -3.26
N PRO A 68 4.15 -8.96 -2.34
CA PRO A 68 4.25 -7.54 -2.63
C PRO A 68 5.71 -7.10 -2.69
N ASP A 69 6.02 -6.07 -3.48
CA ASP A 69 7.32 -5.41 -3.49
C ASP A 69 7.38 -4.30 -2.45
N VAL A 70 6.21 -3.69 -2.18
CA VAL A 70 6.01 -2.71 -1.10
C VAL A 70 4.74 -3.06 -0.34
N LEU A 71 4.83 -3.13 0.98
CA LEU A 71 3.74 -3.51 1.87
C LEU A 71 3.55 -2.47 2.96
N ALA A 72 2.37 -1.85 2.99
CA ALA A 72 1.94 -1.01 4.10
C ALA A 72 1.12 -1.82 5.10
N LEU A 73 1.41 -1.64 6.37
CA LEU A 73 0.81 -2.37 7.48
C LEU A 73 0.10 -1.40 8.42
N GLN A 74 -1.07 -1.79 8.89
CA GLN A 74 -1.81 -1.09 9.94
C GLN A 74 -1.96 -2.03 11.14
N GLU A 75 -2.10 -1.48 12.32
CA GLU A 75 -2.14 -2.20 13.61
C GLU A 75 -0.87 -3.01 13.92
N MET A 76 0.26 -2.52 13.43
CA MET A 76 1.55 -3.07 13.78
C MET A 76 1.88 -2.77 15.25
N GLY A 77 2.45 -3.71 15.93
CA GLY A 77 3.01 -3.54 17.27
C GLY A 77 4.31 -2.73 17.28
N SER A 78 5.19 -3.03 18.20
CA SER A 78 6.48 -2.35 18.33
C SER A 78 7.36 -2.52 17.08
N THR A 79 8.45 -1.75 17.01
CA THR A 79 9.48 -1.97 15.99
C THR A 79 10.02 -3.41 16.02
N ASN A 80 10.10 -4.05 17.20
CA ASN A 80 10.51 -5.45 17.30
C ASN A 80 9.50 -6.40 16.64
N ALA A 81 8.19 -6.14 16.79
CA ALA A 81 7.16 -6.91 16.10
C ALA A 81 7.27 -6.78 14.56
N LEU A 82 7.56 -5.57 14.07
CA LEU A 82 7.79 -5.36 12.64
C LEU A 82 9.03 -6.12 12.14
N LEU A 83 10.13 -6.08 12.89
CA LEU A 83 11.35 -6.77 12.51
C LEU A 83 11.18 -8.29 12.59
N GLU A 84 10.45 -8.81 13.58
CA GLU A 84 10.08 -10.23 13.66
C GLU A 84 9.30 -10.67 12.41
N LEU A 85 8.28 -9.92 12.02
CA LEU A 85 7.52 -10.20 10.80
C LEU A 85 8.40 -10.16 9.56
N ARG A 86 9.23 -9.12 9.41
CA ARG A 86 10.16 -8.95 8.28
C ARG A 86 11.12 -10.14 8.16
N ASP A 87 11.72 -10.55 9.27
CA ASP A 87 12.72 -11.62 9.27
C ASP A 87 12.07 -12.99 9.00
N ALA A 88 10.82 -13.18 9.47
CA ALA A 88 10.03 -14.36 9.16
C ALA A 88 9.63 -14.40 7.67
N LEU A 89 9.29 -13.27 7.06
CA LEU A 89 9.03 -13.16 5.62
C LEU A 89 10.28 -13.42 4.80
N LYS A 90 11.43 -12.89 5.23
CA LYS A 90 12.73 -13.16 4.60
C LYS A 90 13.06 -14.66 4.60
N SER A 91 12.81 -15.35 5.70
CA SER A 91 12.97 -16.81 5.79
C SER A 91 12.03 -17.55 4.85
N GLY A 92 10.88 -16.97 4.51
CA GLY A 92 9.94 -17.46 3.49
C GLY A 92 10.26 -17.04 2.05
N GLY A 93 11.41 -16.39 1.81
CA GLY A 93 11.86 -15.98 0.47
C GLY A 93 11.39 -14.58 0.05
N LEU A 94 10.84 -13.78 0.95
CA LEU A 94 10.39 -12.40 0.68
C LEU A 94 11.19 -11.41 1.54
N ASP A 95 12.25 -10.83 0.97
CA ASP A 95 13.16 -9.93 1.67
C ASP A 95 12.74 -8.46 1.50
N PHE A 96 12.60 -7.75 2.63
CA PHE A 96 12.33 -6.32 2.70
C PHE A 96 13.46 -5.60 3.44
N PRO A 97 14.55 -5.23 2.75
CA PRO A 97 15.68 -4.57 3.38
C PRO A 97 15.37 -3.17 3.90
N TYR A 98 14.33 -2.52 3.37
CA TYR A 98 13.93 -1.16 3.74
C TYR A 98 12.60 -1.18 4.48
N TRP A 99 12.51 -0.43 5.56
CA TRP A 99 11.30 -0.35 6.37
C TRP A 99 11.15 1.03 7.02
N GLU A 100 9.90 1.38 7.33
CA GLU A 100 9.52 2.55 8.11
C GLU A 100 8.52 2.11 9.18
N HIS A 101 8.61 2.69 10.38
CA HIS A 101 7.69 2.46 11.48
C HIS A 101 7.32 3.79 12.11
N VAL A 102 6.04 4.17 12.05
CA VAL A 102 5.56 5.47 12.50
C VAL A 102 4.72 5.30 13.75
N THR A 103 5.20 5.87 14.84
CA THR A 103 4.48 5.98 16.11
C THR A 103 3.78 7.32 16.19
N GLY A 104 2.45 7.31 16.16
CA GLY A 104 1.60 8.49 16.34
C GLY A 104 1.35 8.80 17.81
N PHE A 105 0.21 9.46 18.09
CA PHE A 105 -0.25 9.73 19.45
C PHE A 105 -0.74 8.45 20.16
N ASP A 106 -1.38 7.53 19.44
CA ASP A 106 -1.68 6.18 19.92
C ASP A 106 -0.38 5.37 19.94
N THR A 107 0.08 5.02 21.14
CA THR A 107 1.31 4.26 21.35
C THR A 107 1.09 2.76 21.36
N ASN A 108 -0.13 2.27 21.13
CA ASN A 108 -0.47 0.85 21.19
C ASN A 108 -0.31 0.15 19.84
N ILE A 109 -0.70 0.83 18.76
CA ILE A 109 -0.66 0.31 17.38
C ILE A 109 -0.17 1.37 16.41
N HIS A 110 0.55 0.94 15.41
CA HIS A 110 1.33 1.79 14.53
C HIS A 110 1.03 1.51 13.06
N VAL A 111 1.44 2.43 12.20
CA VAL A 111 1.55 2.19 10.76
C VAL A 111 3.00 1.89 10.42
N ALA A 112 3.21 0.96 9.48
CA ALA A 112 4.55 0.62 9.03
C ALA A 112 4.57 0.36 7.52
N VAL A 113 5.75 0.46 6.91
CA VAL A 113 5.99 0.16 5.51
C VAL A 113 7.21 -0.75 5.41
N LEU A 114 7.08 -1.86 4.68
CA LEU A 114 8.16 -2.73 4.27
C LEU A 114 8.38 -2.57 2.76
N SER A 115 9.62 -2.51 2.29
CA SER A 115 9.93 -2.35 0.87
C SER A 115 11.16 -3.15 0.46
N ARG A 116 11.10 -3.73 -0.75
CA ARG A 116 12.24 -4.29 -1.46
C ARG A 116 13.12 -3.20 -2.06
N PHE A 117 12.52 -2.02 -2.30
CA PHE A 117 13.16 -0.87 -2.93
C PHE A 117 13.63 0.15 -1.90
N PRO A 118 14.73 0.89 -2.17
CA PRO A 118 15.24 1.89 -1.25
C PRO A 118 14.29 3.08 -1.08
N PHE A 119 14.25 3.61 0.14
CA PHE A 119 13.63 4.89 0.43
C PHE A 119 14.63 6.01 0.17
N THR A 120 14.26 6.97 -0.67
CA THR A 120 15.04 8.19 -0.94
C THR A 120 14.68 9.33 0.00
N ALA A 121 13.46 9.31 0.56
CA ALA A 121 13.05 10.22 1.62
C ALA A 121 12.06 9.53 2.57
N ARG A 122 12.00 10.02 3.82
CA ARG A 122 11.05 9.59 4.85
C ARG A 122 10.50 10.82 5.53
N ARG A 123 9.18 10.92 5.60
CA ARG A 123 8.46 12.03 6.20
C ARG A 123 7.37 11.50 7.13
N PRO A 124 7.73 11.01 8.35
CA PRO A 124 6.74 10.53 9.31
C PRO A 124 5.92 11.70 9.86
N HIS A 125 4.61 11.68 9.67
CA HIS A 125 3.68 12.69 10.16
C HIS A 125 3.12 12.29 11.52
N THR A 126 3.80 12.59 12.59
CA THR A 126 3.47 12.15 13.97
C THR A 126 2.87 13.26 14.83
N THR A 127 2.95 14.52 14.40
CA THR A 127 2.56 15.68 15.19
C THR A 127 1.32 16.41 14.69
N ASN A 128 0.68 15.91 13.63
CA ASN A 128 -0.53 16.51 13.07
C ASN A 128 -1.62 16.64 14.13
N SER A 129 -2.22 17.82 14.21
CA SER A 129 -3.27 18.12 15.17
C SER A 129 -4.35 19.01 14.53
N PHE A 130 -5.55 18.94 15.06
CA PHE A 130 -6.70 19.73 14.62
C PHE A 130 -7.53 20.23 15.79
N LEU A 131 -8.42 21.16 15.54
CA LEU A 131 -9.39 21.66 16.51
C LEU A 131 -10.76 21.10 16.20
N LEU A 132 -11.40 20.52 17.21
CA LEU A 132 -12.78 20.04 17.13
C LEU A 132 -13.54 20.53 18.37
N ASN A 133 -14.61 21.27 18.17
CA ASN A 133 -15.44 21.83 19.25
C ASN A 133 -14.61 22.62 20.30
N GLY A 134 -13.62 23.41 19.83
CA GLY A 134 -12.75 24.21 20.69
C GLY A 134 -11.64 23.44 21.43
N ARG A 135 -11.59 22.12 21.28
CA ARG A 135 -10.56 21.25 21.88
C ARG A 135 -9.54 20.82 20.82
N ARG A 136 -8.27 20.76 21.22
CA ARG A 136 -7.20 20.26 20.34
C ARG A 136 -7.08 18.75 20.45
N PHE A 137 -7.14 18.09 19.30
CA PHE A 137 -6.88 16.66 19.13
C PHE A 137 -5.62 16.44 18.27
N ARG A 138 -5.06 15.26 18.34
CA ARG A 138 -3.95 14.80 17.50
C ARG A 138 -4.40 13.65 16.63
N VAL A 139 -3.81 13.53 15.44
CA VAL A 139 -3.98 12.33 14.62
C VAL A 139 -3.49 11.11 15.39
N SER A 140 -4.34 10.09 15.50
CA SER A 140 -4.11 8.99 16.45
C SER A 140 -2.85 8.18 16.11
N ARG A 141 -2.72 7.67 14.87
CA ARG A 141 -1.63 6.75 14.46
C ARG A 141 -0.53 7.44 13.66
N GLY A 142 -0.75 8.72 13.27
CA GLY A 142 0.12 9.41 12.34
C GLY A 142 -0.01 8.85 10.91
N PHE A 143 0.88 9.33 10.02
CA PHE A 143 0.95 8.84 8.64
C PHE A 143 2.41 8.56 8.29
N ALA A 144 2.65 7.45 7.59
CA ALA A 144 3.96 7.14 7.02
C ALA A 144 3.99 7.63 5.58
N GLU A 145 4.89 8.56 5.28
CA GLU A 145 5.14 9.03 3.93
C GLU A 145 6.59 8.71 3.56
N VAL A 146 6.78 7.98 2.46
CA VAL A 146 8.10 7.56 1.96
C VAL A 146 8.18 7.72 0.46
N ASP A 147 9.32 8.26 -0.04
CA ASP A 147 9.65 8.22 -1.45
C ASP A 147 10.43 6.95 -1.75
N ILE A 148 9.94 6.17 -2.70
CA ILE A 148 10.44 4.85 -3.05
C ILE A 148 11.03 4.89 -4.46
N LYS A 149 12.30 4.49 -4.58
CA LYS A 149 12.99 4.40 -5.87
C LYS A 149 12.96 2.96 -6.37
N VAL A 150 12.10 2.69 -7.35
CA VAL A 150 11.93 1.34 -7.91
C VAL A 150 13.13 0.95 -8.78
N ASN A 151 13.57 1.87 -9.63
CA ASN A 151 14.77 1.67 -10.48
C ASN A 151 15.49 3.01 -10.75
N ALA A 152 16.40 3.05 -11.72
CA ALA A 152 17.21 4.23 -12.00
C ALA A 152 16.37 5.47 -12.43
N THR A 153 15.25 5.24 -13.10
CA THR A 153 14.42 6.28 -13.74
C THR A 153 13.04 6.45 -13.12
N TYR A 154 12.59 5.51 -12.29
CA TYR A 154 11.22 5.52 -11.74
C TYR A 154 11.20 5.57 -10.21
N SER A 155 10.44 6.51 -9.69
CA SER A 155 10.15 6.68 -8.26
C SER A 155 8.68 7.04 -8.04
N PHE A 156 8.16 6.73 -6.86
CA PHE A 156 6.83 7.16 -6.44
C PHE A 156 6.82 7.46 -4.93
N THR A 157 5.82 8.22 -4.49
CA THR A 157 5.57 8.47 -3.07
C THR A 157 4.47 7.54 -2.58
N LEU A 158 4.67 6.91 -1.43
CA LEU A 158 3.66 6.14 -0.73
C LEU A 158 3.28 6.85 0.56
N ILE A 159 1.97 7.05 0.78
CA ILE A 159 1.44 7.59 2.02
C ILE A 159 0.50 6.55 2.64
N SER A 160 0.88 6.01 3.81
CA SER A 160 0.08 5.04 4.54
C SER A 160 -0.60 5.69 5.75
N GLY A 161 -1.90 5.40 5.90
CA GLY A 161 -2.70 5.88 7.02
C GLY A 161 -3.54 4.79 7.68
N HIS A 162 -3.89 5.04 8.95
CA HIS A 162 -4.90 4.29 9.69
C HIS A 162 -5.74 5.29 10.47
N LEU A 163 -6.92 5.64 9.94
CA LEU A 163 -7.78 6.66 10.53
C LEU A 163 -8.51 6.14 11.78
N LYS A 164 -9.06 7.06 12.56
CA LYS A 164 -9.83 6.77 13.78
C LYS A 164 -10.90 5.71 13.52
N SER A 165 -10.86 4.65 14.32
CA SER A 165 -11.85 3.56 14.24
C SER A 165 -13.27 4.05 14.61
N ARG A 166 -14.28 3.23 14.30
CA ARG A 166 -15.68 3.48 14.65
C ARG A 166 -15.98 3.25 16.13
N ARG A 167 -14.99 2.87 16.92
CA ARG A 167 -15.14 2.71 18.36
C ARG A 167 -15.37 4.07 19.01
N ALA A 168 -16.50 4.20 19.70
CA ALA A 168 -16.85 5.40 20.46
C ALA A 168 -15.78 5.73 21.52
N VAL A 169 -15.55 7.01 21.71
CA VAL A 169 -14.67 7.55 22.75
C VAL A 169 -15.41 8.69 23.47
N PRO A 170 -15.16 8.90 24.77
CA PRO A 170 -15.90 9.92 25.54
C PRO A 170 -15.55 11.36 25.17
N GLU A 171 -14.43 11.57 24.49
CA GLU A 171 -13.86 12.90 24.24
C GLU A 171 -14.54 13.65 23.10
N ALA A 172 -15.05 12.95 22.08
CA ALA A 172 -15.72 13.50 20.90
C ALA A 172 -16.40 12.40 20.07
N ASP A 173 -17.24 12.80 19.13
CA ASP A 173 -17.81 11.89 18.13
C ASP A 173 -16.70 11.28 17.27
N GLU A 174 -16.68 9.96 17.14
CA GLU A 174 -15.61 9.25 16.44
C GLU A 174 -15.64 9.48 14.93
N ALA A 175 -16.81 9.76 14.34
CA ALA A 175 -16.92 10.06 12.91
C ALA A 175 -16.39 11.48 12.62
N GLU A 176 -16.60 12.44 13.52
CA GLU A 176 -16.01 13.77 13.42
C GLU A 176 -14.49 13.71 13.58
N LEU A 177 -13.98 12.95 14.56
CA LEU A 177 -12.52 12.73 14.72
C LEU A 177 -11.90 12.12 13.47
N ARG A 178 -12.54 11.09 12.90
CA ARG A 178 -12.09 10.44 11.68
C ARG A 178 -12.10 11.38 10.47
N LEU A 179 -13.12 12.24 10.37
CA LEU A 179 -13.19 13.26 9.33
C LEU A 179 -12.04 14.26 9.42
N GLU A 180 -11.70 14.72 10.62
CA GLU A 180 -10.60 15.66 10.82
C GLU A 180 -9.23 14.99 10.56
N GLU A 181 -9.04 13.73 10.95
CA GLU A 181 -7.85 12.94 10.56
C GLU A 181 -7.76 12.77 9.04
N ALA A 182 -8.88 12.53 8.36
CA ALA A 182 -8.95 12.46 6.90
C ALA A 182 -8.58 13.78 6.22
N LYS A 183 -9.02 14.92 6.77
CA LYS A 183 -8.62 16.26 6.30
C LYS A 183 -7.13 16.53 6.50
N ALA A 184 -6.56 16.08 7.63
CA ALA A 184 -5.13 16.19 7.88
C ALA A 184 -4.32 15.37 6.86
N LEU A 185 -4.74 14.12 6.55
CA LEU A 185 -4.15 13.33 5.48
C LEU A 185 -4.28 14.02 4.12
N ARG A 186 -5.47 14.55 3.81
CA ARG A 186 -5.70 15.26 2.56
C ARG A 186 -4.79 16.49 2.40
N SER A 187 -4.54 17.22 3.47
CA SER A 187 -3.63 18.38 3.45
C SER A 187 -2.20 18.01 3.05
N ILE A 188 -1.71 16.85 3.48
CA ILE A 188 -0.41 16.31 3.07
C ILE A 188 -0.42 16.04 1.57
N ILE A 189 -1.41 15.29 1.10
CA ILE A 189 -1.58 14.96 -0.32
C ILE A 189 -1.67 16.22 -1.18
N ASP A 190 -2.43 17.23 -0.75
CA ASP A 190 -2.56 18.50 -1.48
C ASP A 190 -1.25 19.28 -1.54
N SER A 191 -0.44 19.22 -0.49
CA SER A 191 0.90 19.83 -0.47
C SER A 191 1.81 19.19 -1.52
N ASP A 192 1.83 17.86 -1.61
CA ASP A 192 2.63 17.13 -2.59
C ASP A 192 2.17 17.41 -4.03
N LEU A 193 0.85 17.39 -4.26
CA LEU A 193 0.26 17.68 -5.57
C LEU A 193 0.39 19.16 -5.97
N ALA A 194 0.50 20.08 -5.00
CA ALA A 194 0.81 21.47 -5.28
C ALA A 194 2.27 21.66 -5.70
N ALA A 195 3.18 20.89 -5.10
CA ALA A 195 4.61 20.88 -5.47
C ALA A 195 4.83 20.22 -6.85
N ASN A 196 4.12 19.13 -7.14
CA ASN A 196 4.16 18.45 -8.43
C ASN A 196 2.77 17.86 -8.78
N PRO A 197 1.96 18.51 -9.63
CA PRO A 197 0.64 18.02 -10.02
C PRO A 197 0.62 16.66 -10.74
N ASN A 198 1.77 16.24 -11.27
CA ASN A 198 1.94 14.95 -11.94
C ASN A 198 2.67 13.92 -11.08
N ALA A 199 2.86 14.18 -9.79
CA ALA A 199 3.54 13.26 -8.90
C ALA A 199 2.88 11.86 -8.89
N ASN A 200 3.70 10.82 -8.91
CA ASN A 200 3.25 9.44 -8.73
C ASN A 200 3.05 9.17 -7.25
N ILE A 201 1.81 9.24 -6.77
CA ILE A 201 1.49 9.06 -5.35
C ILE A 201 0.49 7.92 -5.18
N VAL A 202 0.79 6.99 -4.28
CA VAL A 202 -0.11 5.95 -3.78
C VAL A 202 -0.49 6.27 -2.35
N ILE A 203 -1.78 6.42 -2.08
CA ILE A 203 -2.33 6.61 -0.74
C ILE A 203 -3.09 5.34 -0.38
N LEU A 204 -2.77 4.75 0.76
CA LEU A 204 -3.36 3.47 1.12
C LEU A 204 -3.48 3.27 2.63
N GLY A 205 -4.26 2.27 3.01
CA GLY A 205 -4.43 1.88 4.41
C GLY A 205 -5.89 1.66 4.79
N ASP A 206 -6.09 1.53 6.10
CA ASP A 206 -7.41 1.39 6.71
C ASP A 206 -7.99 2.78 7.04
N PHE A 207 -9.01 3.19 6.30
CA PHE A 207 -9.67 4.48 6.54
C PHE A 207 -10.84 4.36 7.52
N ASN A 208 -11.13 3.16 8.00
CA ASN A 208 -12.20 2.87 8.96
C ASN A 208 -13.59 3.37 8.55
N ASP A 209 -13.78 3.63 7.24
CA ASP A 209 -15.05 4.11 6.72
C ASP A 209 -15.30 3.70 5.27
N THR A 210 -16.57 3.71 4.86
CA THR A 210 -16.98 3.32 3.52
C THR A 210 -16.82 4.47 2.51
N LYS A 211 -16.83 4.15 1.22
CA LYS A 211 -16.51 5.09 0.12
C LYS A 211 -17.37 6.38 0.06
N ASP A 212 -18.58 6.35 0.62
CA ASP A 212 -19.55 7.44 0.50
C ASP A 212 -19.58 8.35 1.74
N THR A 213 -18.80 8.05 2.77
CA THR A 213 -18.74 8.83 4.00
C THR A 213 -17.94 10.12 3.83
N PRO A 214 -18.19 11.13 4.69
CA PRO A 214 -17.43 12.39 4.65
C PRO A 214 -15.93 12.22 4.76
N SER A 215 -15.44 11.31 5.63
CA SER A 215 -14.01 11.04 5.84
C SER A 215 -13.34 10.50 4.58
N THR A 216 -13.89 9.45 3.96
CA THR A 216 -13.33 8.88 2.72
C THR A 216 -13.42 9.86 1.54
N ARG A 217 -14.51 10.62 1.44
CA ARG A 217 -14.64 11.70 0.44
C ARG A 217 -13.62 12.81 0.64
N ALA A 218 -13.30 13.15 1.89
CA ALA A 218 -12.26 14.13 2.20
C ALA A 218 -10.88 13.67 1.69
N VAL A 219 -10.50 12.41 1.95
CA VAL A 219 -9.23 11.86 1.41
C VAL A 219 -9.24 11.84 -0.11
N LEU A 220 -10.34 11.39 -0.75
CA LEU A 220 -10.47 11.38 -2.21
C LEU A 220 -10.29 12.77 -2.82
N GLY A 221 -10.72 13.80 -2.14
CA GLY A 221 -10.65 15.18 -2.63
C GLY A 221 -11.59 15.47 -3.79
N GLN A 222 -11.40 16.63 -4.43
CA GLN A 222 -12.26 17.13 -5.52
C GLN A 222 -11.43 17.75 -6.66
N GLY A 223 -12.10 18.03 -7.79
CA GLY A 223 -11.51 18.70 -8.94
C GLY A 223 -10.37 17.88 -9.57
N ARG A 224 -9.37 18.58 -10.11
CA ARG A 224 -8.23 17.95 -10.82
C ARG A 224 -7.29 17.13 -9.91
N ASN A 225 -7.26 17.45 -8.62
CA ASN A 225 -6.44 16.75 -7.63
C ASN A 225 -7.20 15.60 -6.95
N ARG A 226 -8.40 15.25 -7.48
CA ARG A 226 -9.16 14.12 -6.96
C ARG A 226 -8.38 12.82 -7.22
N LEU A 227 -8.25 12.02 -6.17
CA LEU A 227 -7.64 10.70 -6.25
C LEU A 227 -8.56 9.70 -6.95
N ILE A 228 -7.95 8.69 -7.56
CA ILE A 228 -8.63 7.58 -8.21
C ILE A 228 -8.67 6.42 -7.23
N ASP A 229 -9.88 5.97 -6.88
CA ASP A 229 -10.09 4.76 -6.07
C ASP A 229 -9.93 3.54 -6.99
N THR A 230 -8.99 2.66 -6.68
CA THR A 230 -8.71 1.46 -7.47
C THR A 230 -9.85 0.44 -7.44
N ARG A 231 -10.72 0.51 -6.43
CA ARG A 231 -11.89 -0.35 -6.23
C ARG A 231 -11.59 -1.83 -6.48
N PRO A 232 -10.64 -2.43 -5.77
CA PRO A 232 -10.30 -3.82 -5.94
C PRO A 232 -11.50 -4.74 -5.63
N ALA A 233 -11.52 -5.90 -6.27
CA ALA A 233 -12.48 -6.95 -6.00
C ALA A 233 -11.78 -8.28 -5.74
N GLU A 234 -12.47 -9.21 -5.13
CA GLU A 234 -11.97 -10.56 -4.95
C GLU A 234 -11.86 -11.27 -6.31
N ARG A 235 -10.80 -12.05 -6.52
CA ARG A 235 -10.62 -12.93 -7.67
C ARG A 235 -11.32 -14.26 -7.44
N ASN A 236 -12.64 -14.29 -7.52
CA ASN A 236 -13.46 -15.46 -7.25
C ASN A 236 -13.99 -16.16 -8.53
N GLY A 237 -13.61 -15.67 -9.71
CA GLY A 237 -14.10 -16.18 -10.99
C GLY A 237 -15.46 -15.64 -11.41
N ASP A 238 -16.15 -14.87 -10.58
CA ASP A 238 -17.46 -14.26 -10.86
C ASP A 238 -17.30 -12.83 -11.41
N ASN A 239 -16.55 -12.71 -12.51
CA ASN A 239 -16.25 -11.43 -13.16
C ASN A 239 -17.19 -11.12 -14.35
N ALA A 240 -18.25 -11.91 -14.54
CA ALA A 240 -19.19 -11.64 -15.62
C ALA A 240 -19.85 -10.26 -15.45
N PRO A 241 -19.95 -9.46 -16.52
CA PRO A 241 -20.61 -8.16 -16.46
C PRO A 241 -22.04 -8.30 -15.93
N SER A 242 -22.47 -7.32 -15.13
CA SER A 242 -23.87 -7.26 -14.74
C SER A 242 -24.75 -7.02 -15.98
N PRO A 243 -25.92 -7.66 -16.10
CA PRO A 243 -26.89 -7.33 -17.14
C PRO A 243 -27.43 -5.91 -17.01
N ASN A 244 -27.31 -5.29 -15.83
CA ASN A 244 -27.60 -3.89 -15.60
C ASN A 244 -26.28 -3.08 -15.52
N PRO A 245 -25.94 -2.23 -16.52
CA PRO A 245 -24.67 -1.51 -16.54
C PRO A 245 -24.54 -0.46 -15.42
N ALA A 246 -25.64 -0.01 -14.81
CA ALA A 246 -25.62 0.91 -13.65
C ALA A 246 -25.30 0.17 -12.35
N TRP A 247 -25.23 -1.14 -12.36
CA TRP A 247 -25.16 -1.98 -11.19
C TRP A 247 -24.20 -3.14 -11.38
N GLN A 248 -23.23 -3.32 -10.50
CA GLN A 248 -22.26 -4.42 -10.55
C GLN A 248 -22.31 -5.24 -9.26
N PRO A 249 -23.36 -6.04 -9.05
CA PRO A 249 -23.59 -6.72 -7.78
C PRO A 249 -22.68 -7.92 -7.55
N ARG A 250 -21.94 -8.36 -8.57
CA ARG A 250 -21.15 -9.61 -8.51
C ARG A 250 -19.73 -9.41 -7.99
N ASN A 251 -19.23 -8.16 -7.93
CA ASN A 251 -17.91 -7.89 -7.42
C ASN A 251 -17.91 -7.92 -5.89
N ILE A 252 -17.26 -8.90 -5.31
CA ILE A 252 -17.04 -8.98 -3.87
C ILE A 252 -15.91 -8.01 -3.51
N THR A 253 -16.25 -6.91 -2.82
CA THR A 253 -15.34 -5.79 -2.58
C THR A 253 -15.08 -5.50 -1.10
N TRP A 254 -15.69 -6.25 -0.17
CA TRP A 254 -15.47 -6.02 1.26
C TRP A 254 -14.03 -6.41 1.65
N THR A 255 -13.47 -5.69 2.60
CA THR A 255 -12.09 -5.87 3.09
C THR A 255 -12.04 -6.21 4.57
N HIS A 256 -13.09 -5.93 5.31
CA HIS A 256 -13.17 -6.13 6.75
C HIS A 256 -14.48 -6.84 7.13
N TYR A 257 -14.39 -7.78 8.06
CA TYR A 257 -15.50 -8.48 8.69
C TYR A 257 -15.62 -8.10 10.16
N TYR A 258 -16.73 -7.51 10.55
CA TYR A 258 -17.02 -7.19 11.94
C TYR A 258 -17.92 -8.26 12.55
N GLY A 259 -17.32 -9.22 13.27
CA GLY A 259 -18.01 -10.40 13.78
C GLY A 259 -19.04 -10.15 14.87
N VAL A 260 -19.07 -8.95 15.51
CA VAL A 260 -20.09 -8.59 16.49
C VAL A 260 -21.44 -8.36 15.84
N GLU A 261 -21.47 -7.84 14.62
CA GLU A 261 -22.69 -7.49 13.86
C GLU A 261 -22.86 -8.32 12.59
N ASP A 262 -22.03 -9.34 12.36
CA ASP A 262 -22.00 -10.12 11.12
C ASP A 262 -21.95 -9.25 9.86
N SER A 263 -21.27 -8.11 9.96
CA SER A 263 -21.23 -7.12 8.89
C SER A 263 -19.93 -7.14 8.10
N TYR A 264 -20.06 -6.91 6.78
CA TYR A 264 -18.93 -6.84 5.84
C TYR A 264 -18.84 -5.45 5.24
N SER A 265 -17.67 -4.83 5.25
CA SER A 265 -17.49 -3.50 4.70
C SER A 265 -16.15 -3.34 3.98
N ARG A 266 -16.10 -2.44 3.00
CA ARG A 266 -14.85 -2.01 2.40
C ARG A 266 -14.39 -0.74 3.09
N ILE A 267 -13.36 -0.86 3.91
CA ILE A 267 -12.78 0.25 4.68
C ILE A 267 -11.28 0.43 4.45
N ASP A 268 -10.65 -0.52 3.76
CA ASP A 268 -9.28 -0.42 3.29
C ASP A 268 -9.25 0.06 1.84
N TYR A 269 -8.24 0.87 1.50
CA TYR A 269 -8.15 1.55 0.20
C TYR A 269 -6.74 1.54 -0.35
N ILE A 270 -6.66 1.56 -1.69
CA ILE A 270 -5.50 2.00 -2.46
C ILE A 270 -6.01 3.07 -3.41
N LEU A 271 -5.60 4.30 -3.17
CA LEU A 271 -5.96 5.48 -3.95
C LEU A 271 -4.74 6.00 -4.71
N LEU A 272 -4.97 6.52 -5.90
CA LEU A 272 -3.90 6.93 -6.81
C LEU A 272 -4.05 8.41 -7.18
N SER A 273 -2.93 9.12 -7.25
CA SER A 273 -2.86 10.39 -7.98
C SER A 273 -3.08 10.16 -9.48
N SER A 274 -3.37 11.22 -10.23
CA SER A 274 -3.49 11.14 -11.69
C SER A 274 -2.19 10.71 -12.38
N GLY A 275 -1.02 11.06 -11.82
CA GLY A 275 0.29 10.58 -12.27
C GLY A 275 0.36 9.06 -12.13
N MET A 276 0.22 8.56 -10.92
CA MET A 276 0.34 7.13 -10.61
C MET A 276 -0.68 6.26 -11.35
N ALA A 277 -1.86 6.80 -11.65
CA ALA A 277 -2.91 6.06 -12.35
C ALA A 277 -2.57 5.71 -13.81
N LYS A 278 -1.60 6.38 -14.44
CA LYS A 278 -1.12 6.07 -15.78
C LYS A 278 -0.37 4.73 -15.82
N GLU A 279 0.30 4.41 -14.72
CA GLU A 279 1.13 3.21 -14.57
C GLU A 279 0.34 2.01 -14.01
N TRP A 280 -0.91 2.25 -13.61
CA TRP A 280 -1.73 1.26 -12.93
C TRP A 280 -2.26 0.18 -13.87
N MET A 281 -2.03 -1.08 -13.46
CA MET A 281 -2.54 -2.29 -14.12
C MET A 281 -3.85 -2.73 -13.44
N LYS A 282 -4.98 -2.23 -13.95
CA LYS A 282 -6.31 -2.43 -13.32
C LYS A 282 -6.64 -3.92 -13.10
N GLU A 283 -6.36 -4.75 -14.10
CA GLU A 283 -6.67 -6.18 -14.07
C GLU A 283 -5.81 -6.97 -13.07
N GLU A 284 -4.71 -6.36 -12.63
CA GLU A 284 -3.79 -6.91 -11.62
C GLU A 284 -4.07 -6.37 -10.20
N THR A 285 -5.21 -5.69 -10.01
CA THR A 285 -5.63 -5.14 -8.72
C THR A 285 -6.73 -5.98 -8.13
N TYR A 286 -6.54 -6.44 -6.88
CA TYR A 286 -7.48 -7.38 -6.26
C TYR A 286 -7.44 -7.34 -4.73
N ILE A 287 -8.50 -7.91 -4.11
CA ILE A 287 -8.55 -8.28 -2.71
C ILE A 287 -8.06 -9.73 -2.61
N ALA A 288 -7.02 -9.96 -1.80
CA ALA A 288 -6.47 -11.28 -1.64
C ALA A 288 -7.32 -12.11 -0.66
N THR A 289 -7.50 -13.39 -1.01
CA THR A 289 -8.14 -14.39 -0.15
C THR A 289 -7.23 -15.61 -0.07
N ILE A 290 -7.07 -16.13 1.14
CA ILE A 290 -6.44 -17.41 1.40
C ILE A 290 -7.38 -18.23 2.29
N PRO A 291 -7.31 -19.56 2.29
CA PRO A 291 -8.11 -20.38 3.20
C PRO A 291 -7.90 -19.96 4.66
N ASN A 292 -8.99 -19.84 5.41
CA ASN A 292 -8.97 -19.47 6.84
C ASN A 292 -8.26 -18.13 7.14
N TRP A 293 -8.36 -17.17 6.24
CA TRP A 293 -7.72 -15.85 6.37
C TRP A 293 -8.07 -15.17 7.71
N GLY A 294 -9.30 -15.31 8.21
CA GLY A 294 -9.79 -14.72 9.46
C GLY A 294 -9.07 -15.22 10.73
N VAL A 295 -8.24 -16.26 10.66
CA VAL A 295 -7.33 -16.64 11.76
C VAL A 295 -6.25 -15.58 11.96
N GLY A 296 -5.83 -14.92 10.89
CA GLY A 296 -4.76 -13.91 10.93
C GLY A 296 -5.25 -12.52 11.28
N SER A 297 -6.35 -12.09 10.66
CA SER A 297 -6.88 -10.74 10.79
C SER A 297 -8.35 -10.71 10.42
N ASP A 298 -9.13 -9.77 10.94
CA ASP A 298 -10.48 -9.44 10.50
C ASP A 298 -10.48 -8.62 9.18
N HIS A 299 -9.32 -8.25 8.67
CA HIS A 299 -9.12 -7.61 7.37
C HIS A 299 -8.52 -8.56 6.33
N ARG A 300 -8.70 -8.20 5.05
CA ARG A 300 -8.09 -8.87 3.90
C ARG A 300 -7.12 -7.94 3.18
N PRO A 301 -5.95 -8.40 2.75
CA PRO A 301 -4.98 -7.54 2.08
C PRO A 301 -5.46 -7.12 0.69
N LEU A 302 -5.16 -5.87 0.31
CA LEU A 302 -5.37 -5.31 -1.02
C LEU A 302 -4.05 -5.25 -1.76
N VAL A 303 -4.09 -5.53 -3.06
CA VAL A 303 -2.94 -5.50 -3.96
C VAL A 303 -3.25 -4.66 -5.18
N ALA A 304 -2.32 -3.81 -5.57
CA ALA A 304 -2.32 -3.11 -6.86
C ALA A 304 -0.96 -3.28 -7.54
N THR A 305 -0.96 -3.49 -8.86
CA THR A 305 0.25 -3.66 -9.67
C THR A 305 0.43 -2.46 -10.59
N PHE A 306 1.68 -2.06 -10.77
CA PHE A 306 2.09 -0.90 -11.55
C PHE A 306 3.23 -1.25 -12.50
N ARG A 307 3.39 -0.47 -13.56
CA ARG A 307 4.55 -0.51 -14.48
C ARG A 307 5.50 0.62 -14.14
N THR A 308 6.77 0.45 -14.49
CA THR A 308 7.81 1.48 -14.29
C THR A 308 8.01 2.38 -15.52
N GLU A 309 7.19 2.25 -16.55
CA GLU A 309 7.25 3.13 -17.73
C GLU A 309 6.35 4.34 -17.50
N GLU A 310 6.93 5.53 -17.53
CA GLU A 310 6.14 6.77 -17.63
C GLU A 310 5.50 6.83 -19.02
N LYS A 311 4.17 6.90 -19.10
CA LYS A 311 3.38 7.09 -20.31
C LYS A 311 2.99 8.56 -20.50
#